data_b867afff1d40c0585c9de51b41c9fde4
#
_entry.id   b867afff1d40c0585c9de51b41c9fde4
#
_cell.length_a   1.000
_cell.length_b   1.000
_cell.length_c   1.000
_cell.angle_alpha   90.00
_cell.angle_beta   90.00
_cell.angle_gamma   90.00
#
_symmetry.space_group_name_H-M   'P 1'
#
loop_
_entity.id
_entity.type
_entity.pdbx_description
1 polymer ?
#
loop_
_entity_poly.entity_id
_entity_poly.type
_entity_poly.pdbx_seq_one_letter_code
_entity_poly.pdbx_strand_id
1 'polypeptide(L)'
;NKVTIESLSGDLQLFDGRMNHNNGWFVLRSNIKPGVTKGAVKWIITPNVVADWMYQPVIQTSQIGYHPAQDKEAVIEMDIRDNRKETAQIIRIDADGEKVVKNVTPANWGKFLRYNYLKVDFTDVKEPGLYKIKYDTSVSPIFRIDNDVYARGVWQPVLEYFLPVQMCHMRVNEKYRVWHDCCHMDDARMAPAHNHIDGYDQKEGLSKFKPGEVVPGVNIGGWHDAGDFDLRIESQAGES
;
A
#
# COMPACT_ATOMS: atom_id res chain seq x y z
N ASN A 1 -23.14 -1.00 14.14
CA ASN A 1 -22.43 0.25 13.84
C ASN A 1 -23.32 1.15 12.99
N LYS A 2 -23.53 2.39 13.40
CA LYS A 2 -24.41 3.35 12.73
C LYS A 2 -23.77 4.74 12.76
N VAL A 3 -23.75 5.42 11.62
CA VAL A 3 -23.47 6.85 11.54
C VAL A 3 -24.77 7.54 11.13
N THR A 4 -25.17 8.58 11.86
CA THR A 4 -26.32 9.40 11.48
C THR A 4 -25.81 10.74 10.97
N ILE A 5 -26.36 11.19 9.85
CA ILE A 5 -26.06 12.48 9.23
C ILE A 5 -27.38 13.21 9.00
N GLU A 6 -27.49 14.40 9.57
CA GLU A 6 -28.68 15.24 9.52
C GLU A 6 -28.34 16.60 8.89
N SER A 7 -29.17 17.07 7.99
CA SER A 7 -29.04 18.43 7.46
C SER A 7 -29.94 19.41 8.23
N LEU A 8 -29.35 20.48 8.74
CA LEU A 8 -30.06 21.62 9.36
C LEU A 8 -30.29 22.78 8.39
N SER A 9 -29.78 22.67 7.15
CA SER A 9 -29.79 23.76 6.19
C SER A 9 -30.62 23.47 4.94
N GLY A 10 -31.36 22.37 4.88
CA GLY A 10 -32.16 21.98 3.73
C GLY A 10 -32.06 20.52 3.38
N ASP A 11 -32.07 20.23 2.09
CA ASP A 11 -32.01 18.87 1.56
C ASP A 11 -30.69 18.16 1.86
N LEU A 12 -30.78 16.86 2.03
CA LEU A 12 -29.65 15.95 2.08
C LEU A 12 -29.94 14.77 1.17
N GLN A 13 -29.13 14.57 0.17
CA GLN A 13 -29.29 13.53 -0.84
C GLN A 13 -28.15 12.55 -0.78
N LEU A 14 -28.47 11.26 -0.85
CA LEU A 14 -27.50 10.17 -0.94
C LEU A 14 -27.46 9.61 -2.35
N PHE A 15 -26.28 9.61 -2.95
CA PHE A 15 -26.03 9.03 -4.27
C PHE A 15 -25.12 7.82 -4.15
N ASP A 16 -25.39 6.84 -4.97
CA ASP A 16 -24.48 5.73 -5.21
C ASP A 16 -23.47 6.16 -6.29
N GLY A 17 -22.28 6.55 -5.85
CA GLY A 17 -21.17 6.97 -6.73
C GLY A 17 -20.21 5.84 -7.10
N ARG A 18 -20.49 4.58 -6.71
CA ARG A 18 -19.56 3.47 -6.92
C ARG A 18 -19.25 3.19 -8.39
N MET A 19 -20.16 3.51 -9.28
CA MET A 19 -19.96 3.37 -10.73
C MET A 19 -19.16 4.51 -11.37
N ASN A 20 -19.01 5.63 -10.66
CA ASN A 20 -18.35 6.83 -11.20
C ASN A 20 -16.92 7.01 -10.73
N HIS A 21 -16.48 6.22 -9.73
CA HIS A 21 -15.16 6.27 -9.17
C HIS A 21 -14.63 4.87 -8.88
N ASN A 22 -13.37 4.65 -9.15
CA ASN A 22 -12.67 3.38 -8.88
C ASN A 22 -12.73 2.96 -7.41
N ASN A 23 -12.97 3.90 -6.48
CA ASN A 23 -12.95 3.67 -5.04
C ASN A 23 -14.32 3.33 -4.43
N GLY A 24 -15.37 3.28 -5.22
CA GLY A 24 -16.67 2.81 -4.76
C GLY A 24 -17.32 3.66 -3.67
N TRP A 25 -17.38 4.99 -3.84
CA TRP A 25 -17.91 5.91 -2.84
C TRP A 25 -19.44 6.02 -2.87
N PHE A 26 -20.04 6.17 -1.67
CA PHE A 26 -21.34 6.80 -1.53
C PHE A 26 -21.15 8.29 -1.31
N VAL A 27 -21.95 9.12 -1.98
CA VAL A 27 -21.80 10.58 -2.00
C VAL A 27 -23.01 11.25 -1.35
N LEU A 28 -22.76 12.05 -0.33
CA LEU A 28 -23.77 12.92 0.27
C LEU A 28 -23.67 14.31 -0.34
N ARG A 29 -24.81 14.87 -0.69
CA ARG A 29 -24.91 16.22 -1.29
C ARG A 29 -26.03 17.05 -0.65
N SER A 30 -25.80 18.35 -0.57
CA SER A 30 -26.80 19.36 -0.31
C SER A 30 -26.68 20.46 -1.36
N ASN A 31 -27.82 20.98 -1.82
CA ASN A 31 -27.84 22.08 -2.76
C ASN A 31 -27.59 23.42 -2.05
N ILE A 32 -26.73 24.23 -2.63
CA ILE A 32 -26.48 25.61 -2.19
C ILE A 32 -27.33 26.54 -3.05
N LYS A 33 -28.20 27.33 -2.41
CA LYS A 33 -29.01 28.34 -3.11
C LYS A 33 -28.11 29.44 -3.70
N PRO A 34 -28.39 29.91 -4.92
CA PRO A 34 -27.64 31.01 -5.51
C PRO A 34 -27.60 32.24 -4.57
N GLY A 35 -26.42 32.87 -4.48
CA GLY A 35 -26.20 34.07 -3.66
C GLY A 35 -25.93 33.82 -2.16
N VAL A 36 -26.04 32.60 -1.67
CA VAL A 36 -25.71 32.27 -0.30
C VAL A 36 -24.21 32.06 -0.13
N THR A 37 -23.53 32.96 0.58
CA THR A 37 -22.08 32.95 0.76
C THR A 37 -21.63 32.52 2.16
N LYS A 38 -22.55 32.41 3.14
CA LYS A 38 -22.24 32.00 4.51
C LYS A 38 -23.31 31.06 5.03
N GLY A 39 -22.93 30.03 5.78
CA GLY A 39 -23.85 29.09 6.39
C GLY A 39 -24.76 28.34 5.42
N ALA A 40 -24.34 28.20 4.17
CA ALA A 40 -25.12 27.61 3.09
C ALA A 40 -25.47 26.14 3.37
N VAL A 41 -24.55 25.40 3.99
CA VAL A 41 -24.75 24.01 4.41
C VAL A 41 -24.33 23.85 5.86
N LYS A 42 -25.19 23.18 6.63
CA LYS A 42 -24.90 22.79 8.00
C LYS A 42 -25.38 21.37 8.25
N TRP A 43 -24.42 20.47 8.45
CA TRP A 43 -24.69 19.07 8.76
C TRP A 43 -24.27 18.75 10.20
N ILE A 44 -25.04 17.86 10.83
CA ILE A 44 -24.66 17.19 12.08
C ILE A 44 -24.29 15.76 11.73
N ILE A 45 -23.09 15.36 12.10
CA ILE A 45 -22.61 13.99 11.94
C ILE A 45 -22.48 13.37 13.31
N THR A 46 -23.28 12.34 13.59
CA THR A 46 -23.27 11.60 14.85
C THR A 46 -22.66 10.21 14.58
N PRO A 47 -21.38 10.00 14.89
CA PRO A 47 -20.74 8.71 14.75
C PRO A 47 -21.21 7.76 15.88
N ASN A 48 -21.11 6.46 15.63
CA ASN A 48 -21.18 5.46 16.68
C ASN A 48 -19.82 5.36 17.38
N VAL A 49 -19.75 5.89 18.58
CA VAL A 49 -18.53 5.89 19.38
C VAL A 49 -18.66 4.86 20.50
N VAL A 50 -17.67 4.01 20.65
CA VAL A 50 -17.49 3.14 21.80
C VAL A 50 -16.58 3.88 22.77
N ALA A 51 -17.12 4.23 23.96
CA ALA A 51 -16.35 4.90 24.98
C ALA A 51 -15.14 4.03 25.39
N ASP A 52 -14.02 4.69 25.60
CA ASP A 52 -12.76 4.06 26.07
C ASP A 52 -12.19 2.96 25.17
N TRP A 53 -12.73 2.82 23.95
CA TRP A 53 -12.15 1.88 23.01
C TRP A 53 -10.70 2.26 22.71
N MET A 54 -9.81 1.28 22.82
CA MET A 54 -8.41 1.40 22.43
C MET A 54 -8.06 0.34 21.39
N TYR A 55 -7.23 0.72 20.45
CA TYR A 55 -6.63 -0.21 19.50
C TYR A 55 -5.75 -1.21 20.26
N GLN A 56 -5.98 -2.49 20.03
CA GLN A 56 -5.14 -3.53 20.64
C GLN A 56 -3.78 -3.56 19.94
N PRO A 57 -2.70 -3.83 20.69
CA PRO A 57 -1.37 -3.92 20.10
C PRO A 57 -1.30 -4.93 18.96
N VAL A 58 -0.68 -4.53 17.85
CA VAL A 58 -0.39 -5.40 16.72
C VAL A 58 1.12 -5.53 16.58
N ILE A 59 1.59 -6.77 16.47
CA ILE A 59 3.02 -7.06 16.36
C ILE A 59 3.34 -7.33 14.89
N GLN A 60 4.08 -6.42 14.28
CA GLN A 60 4.52 -6.48 12.89
C GLN A 60 5.88 -7.19 12.81
N THR A 61 5.93 -8.25 12.04
CA THR A 61 7.14 -9.04 11.77
C THR A 61 7.32 -9.22 10.27
N SER A 62 8.51 -9.59 9.83
CA SER A 62 8.73 -9.96 8.43
C SER A 62 7.90 -11.20 8.08
N GLN A 63 7.05 -11.10 7.07
CA GLN A 63 6.27 -12.23 6.56
C GLN A 63 7.15 -13.28 5.86
N ILE A 64 8.30 -12.86 5.35
CA ILE A 64 9.29 -13.74 4.74
C ILE A 64 10.06 -14.51 5.82
N GLY A 65 10.28 -13.89 6.96
CA GLY A 65 11.17 -14.35 8.03
C GLY A 65 12.47 -13.56 8.09
N TYR A 66 13.47 -14.13 8.74
CA TYR A 66 14.74 -13.47 9.00
C TYR A 66 15.91 -14.42 8.77
N HIS A 67 17.00 -13.91 8.19
CA HIS A 67 18.26 -14.64 8.12
C HIS A 67 18.97 -14.59 9.50
N PRO A 68 19.61 -15.67 9.97
CA PRO A 68 20.30 -15.70 11.29
C PRO A 68 21.31 -14.58 11.50
N ALA A 69 22.01 -14.18 10.42
CA ALA A 69 23.07 -13.17 10.48
C ALA A 69 22.60 -11.72 10.31
N GLN A 70 21.31 -11.47 9.96
CA GLN A 70 20.80 -10.11 9.83
C GLN A 70 20.34 -9.55 11.16
N ASP A 71 20.25 -8.22 11.25
CA ASP A 71 19.55 -7.55 12.34
C ASP A 71 18.06 -7.90 12.28
N LYS A 72 17.50 -8.27 13.42
CA LYS A 72 16.12 -8.74 13.53
C LYS A 72 15.33 -7.83 14.46
N GLU A 73 14.41 -7.10 13.88
CA GLU A 73 13.56 -6.18 14.61
C GLU A 73 12.09 -6.44 14.27
N ALA A 74 11.23 -6.38 15.27
CA ALA A 74 9.79 -6.32 15.12
C ALA A 74 9.27 -4.99 15.65
N VAL A 75 8.11 -4.57 15.15
CA VAL A 75 7.46 -3.34 15.57
C VAL A 75 6.14 -3.67 16.26
N ILE A 76 5.92 -3.10 17.45
CA ILE A 76 4.62 -3.15 18.12
C ILE A 76 3.91 -1.84 17.86
N GLU A 77 2.79 -1.90 17.17
CA GLU A 77 1.90 -0.78 16.90
C GLU A 77 0.78 -0.76 17.93
N MET A 78 0.67 0.34 18.67
CA MET A 78 -0.31 0.52 19.75
C MET A 78 -1.17 1.75 19.51
N ASP A 79 -2.31 1.85 20.18
CA ASP A 79 -3.10 3.10 20.25
C ASP A 79 -2.21 4.25 20.76
N ILE A 80 -2.37 5.45 20.22
CA ILE A 80 -1.56 6.61 20.63
C ILE A 80 -1.68 6.94 22.13
N ARG A 81 -2.78 6.51 22.76
CA ARG A 81 -3.06 6.69 24.20
C ARG A 81 -2.47 5.55 25.04
N ASP A 82 -2.09 4.45 24.41
CA ASP A 82 -1.53 3.29 25.09
C ASP A 82 -0.06 3.57 25.47
N ASN A 83 0.21 3.59 26.78
CA ASN A 83 1.53 3.83 27.32
C ASN A 83 2.09 2.60 28.06
N ARG A 84 1.51 1.40 27.85
CA ARG A 84 2.01 0.15 28.44
C ARG A 84 3.46 -0.10 28.01
N LYS A 85 4.22 -0.70 28.92
CA LYS A 85 5.62 -1.07 28.70
C LYS A 85 5.82 -2.50 29.20
N GLU A 86 5.13 -3.42 28.55
CA GLU A 86 5.25 -4.83 28.88
C GLU A 86 6.50 -5.44 28.24
N THR A 87 6.96 -6.53 28.79
CA THR A 87 8.06 -7.32 28.22
C THR A 87 7.52 -8.14 27.02
N ALA A 88 8.19 -8.04 25.88
CA ALA A 88 7.95 -8.91 24.75
C ALA A 88 8.67 -10.25 24.91
N GLN A 89 8.03 -11.34 24.58
CA GLN A 89 8.59 -12.69 24.63
C GLN A 89 8.82 -13.21 23.21
N ILE A 90 10.04 -13.62 22.90
CA ILE A 90 10.35 -14.36 21.68
C ILE A 90 10.17 -15.83 22.01
N ILE A 91 9.25 -16.47 21.31
CA ILE A 91 8.82 -17.84 21.56
C ILE A 91 9.20 -18.70 20.36
N ARG A 92 10.00 -19.73 20.59
CA ARG A 92 10.28 -20.78 19.60
C ARG A 92 9.19 -21.84 19.63
N ILE A 93 8.88 -22.36 18.47
CA ILE A 93 7.87 -23.41 18.27
C ILE A 93 8.59 -24.66 17.77
N ASP A 94 8.63 -25.69 18.57
CA ASP A 94 9.22 -27.00 18.27
C ASP A 94 8.15 -28.10 18.28
N ALA A 95 8.55 -29.31 17.90
CA ALA A 95 7.65 -30.48 17.94
C ALA A 95 7.12 -30.77 19.36
N ASP A 96 7.93 -30.47 20.37
CA ASP A 96 7.60 -30.69 21.79
C ASP A 96 6.79 -29.53 22.41
N GLY A 97 6.52 -28.47 21.65
CA GLY A 97 5.72 -27.32 22.07
C GLY A 97 6.43 -25.98 21.96
N GLU A 98 5.96 -25.02 22.73
CA GLU A 98 6.42 -23.63 22.70
C GLU A 98 7.38 -23.35 23.84
N LYS A 99 8.50 -22.68 23.53
CA LYS A 99 9.51 -22.29 24.50
C LYS A 99 9.87 -20.82 24.36
N VAL A 100 9.79 -20.06 25.46
CA VAL A 100 10.34 -18.70 25.52
C VAL A 100 11.87 -18.79 25.45
N VAL A 101 12.46 -18.22 24.41
CA VAL A 101 13.91 -18.21 24.18
C VAL A 101 14.55 -16.87 24.56
N LYS A 102 13.75 -15.80 24.56
CA LYS A 102 14.24 -14.47 24.95
C LYS A 102 13.09 -13.61 25.46
N ASN A 103 13.37 -12.82 26.49
CA ASN A 103 12.55 -11.70 26.93
C ASN A 103 13.22 -10.39 26.51
N VAL A 104 12.45 -9.47 25.94
CA VAL A 104 12.92 -8.19 25.42
C VAL A 104 12.10 -7.07 26.02
N THR A 105 12.75 -6.06 26.58
CA THR A 105 12.08 -4.79 26.89
C THR A 105 12.03 -3.95 25.62
N PRO A 106 10.84 -3.70 25.05
CA PRO A 106 10.74 -2.94 23.81
C PRO A 106 11.27 -1.51 23.97
N ALA A 107 12.03 -1.04 22.98
CA ALA A 107 12.48 0.34 22.91
C ALA A 107 11.39 1.24 22.35
N ASN A 108 11.21 2.43 22.92
CA ASN A 108 10.26 3.40 22.38
C ASN A 108 10.79 3.98 21.06
N TRP A 109 10.03 3.81 19.97
CA TRP A 109 10.32 4.49 18.70
C TRP A 109 9.67 5.86 18.64
N GLY A 110 8.43 5.98 19.17
CA GLY A 110 7.69 7.24 19.22
C GLY A 110 6.29 7.15 18.64
N LYS A 111 5.67 8.33 18.52
CA LYS A 111 4.30 8.48 18.03
C LYS A 111 4.28 8.95 16.59
N PHE A 112 3.43 8.34 15.78
CA PHE A 112 3.17 8.78 14.41
C PHE A 112 1.68 8.62 14.09
N LEU A 113 1.06 9.70 13.59
CA LEU A 113 -0.39 9.78 13.35
C LEU A 113 -1.18 9.40 14.62
N ARG A 114 -1.93 8.31 14.57
CA ARG A 114 -2.80 7.82 15.66
C ARG A 114 -2.24 6.63 16.42
N TYR A 115 -0.95 6.33 16.24
CA TYR A 115 -0.31 5.19 16.84
C TYR A 115 0.93 5.58 17.65
N ASN A 116 1.27 4.71 18.59
CA ASN A 116 2.51 4.72 19.35
C ASN A 116 3.27 3.43 19.02
N TYR A 117 4.54 3.54 18.67
CA TYR A 117 5.35 2.43 18.18
C TYR A 117 6.47 2.06 19.14
N LEU A 118 6.64 0.77 19.36
CA LEU A 118 7.76 0.21 20.08
C LEU A 118 8.53 -0.73 19.15
N LYS A 119 9.84 -0.85 19.40
CA LYS A 119 10.76 -1.73 18.68
C LYS A 119 11.20 -2.87 19.58
N VAL A 120 11.19 -4.08 19.05
CA VAL A 120 11.64 -5.30 19.70
C VAL A 120 12.84 -5.85 18.94
N ASP A 121 14.03 -5.68 19.48
CA ASP A 121 15.27 -6.23 18.92
C ASP A 121 15.51 -7.64 19.44
N PHE A 122 15.60 -8.59 18.51
CA PHE A 122 15.94 -9.97 18.79
C PHE A 122 17.07 -10.50 17.89
N THR A 123 17.97 -9.62 17.47
CA THR A 123 19.11 -9.89 16.58
C THR A 123 19.97 -11.05 17.04
N ASP A 124 20.11 -11.25 18.35
CA ASP A 124 20.87 -12.33 18.97
C ASP A 124 20.19 -13.71 18.93
N VAL A 125 18.90 -13.79 18.56
CA VAL A 125 18.21 -15.06 18.30
C VAL A 125 18.59 -15.54 16.89
N LYS A 126 19.56 -16.45 16.82
CA LYS A 126 20.17 -16.89 15.55
C LYS A 126 19.84 -18.32 15.16
N GLU A 127 19.30 -19.11 16.06
CA GLU A 127 19.03 -20.51 15.81
C GLU A 127 17.89 -20.66 14.76
N PRO A 128 18.09 -21.43 13.69
CA PRO A 128 17.03 -21.70 12.72
C PRO A 128 15.82 -22.38 13.37
N GLY A 129 14.61 -21.96 12.95
CA GLY A 129 13.37 -22.51 13.50
C GLY A 129 12.16 -21.62 13.25
N LEU A 130 11.02 -22.01 13.80
CA LEU A 130 9.78 -21.24 13.77
C LEU A 130 9.63 -20.46 15.09
N TYR A 131 9.18 -19.23 14.94
CA TYR A 131 9.06 -18.29 16.05
C TYR A 131 7.79 -17.47 15.98
N LYS A 132 7.38 -16.96 17.13
CA LYS A 132 6.39 -15.90 17.29
C LYS A 132 6.79 -14.96 18.40
N ILE A 133 6.21 -13.77 18.42
CA ILE A 133 6.42 -12.77 19.47
C ILE A 133 5.10 -12.58 20.22
N LYS A 134 5.15 -12.60 21.53
CA LYS A 134 4.03 -12.26 22.41
C LYS A 134 4.32 -10.96 23.14
N TYR A 135 3.35 -10.06 23.16
CA TYR A 135 3.37 -8.83 23.94
C TYR A 135 2.01 -8.64 24.60
N ASP A 136 1.96 -8.72 25.91
CA ASP A 136 0.75 -8.78 26.70
C ASP A 136 -0.18 -9.92 26.20
N THR A 137 -1.37 -9.58 25.73
CA THR A 137 -2.35 -10.52 25.14
C THR A 137 -2.18 -10.72 23.64
N SER A 138 -1.42 -9.84 22.96
CA SER A 138 -1.19 -9.89 21.52
C SER A 138 -0.09 -10.86 21.15
N VAL A 139 -0.26 -11.52 20.00
CA VAL A 139 0.71 -12.49 19.46
C VAL A 139 0.93 -12.19 18.00
N SER A 140 2.18 -12.20 17.52
CA SER A 140 2.51 -12.02 16.11
C SER A 140 2.09 -13.23 15.27
N PRO A 141 1.99 -13.09 13.94
CA PRO A 141 2.10 -14.23 13.05
C PRO A 141 3.38 -15.03 13.31
N ILE A 142 3.33 -16.32 12.95
CA ILE A 142 4.51 -17.18 13.00
C ILE A 142 5.45 -16.79 11.87
N PHE A 143 6.74 -16.66 12.17
CA PHE A 143 7.80 -16.41 11.20
C PHE A 143 8.93 -17.42 11.37
N ARG A 144 9.77 -17.56 10.34
CA ARG A 144 10.96 -18.41 10.42
C ARG A 144 12.23 -17.60 10.56
N ILE A 145 13.21 -18.17 11.24
CA ILE A 145 14.61 -17.78 11.14
C ILE A 145 15.32 -18.91 10.41
N ASP A 146 15.95 -18.63 9.27
CA ASP A 146 16.59 -19.67 8.47
C ASP A 146 17.68 -19.09 7.56
N ASN A 147 18.70 -19.92 7.23
CA ASN A 147 19.78 -19.53 6.34
C ASN A 147 19.32 -19.38 4.89
N ASP A 148 18.27 -20.08 4.49
CA ASP A 148 17.73 -20.05 3.13
C ASP A 148 16.48 -19.17 2.96
N VAL A 149 16.16 -18.34 3.97
CA VAL A 149 14.94 -17.53 4.01
C VAL A 149 14.72 -16.69 2.74
N TYR A 150 15.79 -16.28 2.06
CA TYR A 150 15.74 -15.50 0.82
C TYR A 150 16.03 -16.32 -0.45
N ALA A 151 16.21 -17.62 -0.34
CA ALA A 151 16.66 -18.46 -1.46
C ALA A 151 15.58 -18.65 -2.53
N ARG A 152 14.31 -18.71 -2.14
CA ARG A 152 13.18 -18.97 -3.04
C ARG A 152 11.93 -18.20 -2.66
N GLY A 153 11.16 -17.79 -3.70
CA GLY A 153 9.82 -17.26 -3.53
C GLY A 153 9.75 -15.87 -2.91
N VAL A 154 10.83 -15.13 -2.85
CA VAL A 154 10.91 -13.81 -2.22
C VAL A 154 11.10 -12.71 -3.29
N TRP A 155 12.24 -12.68 -3.91
CA TRP A 155 12.57 -11.68 -4.96
C TRP A 155 12.22 -12.17 -6.37
N GLN A 156 12.23 -13.48 -6.60
CA GLN A 156 11.96 -14.08 -7.92
C GLN A 156 10.57 -13.70 -8.45
N PRO A 157 9.47 -13.82 -7.68
CA PRO A 157 8.16 -13.42 -8.19
C PRO A 157 8.06 -11.94 -8.57
N VAL A 158 8.79 -11.07 -7.87
CA VAL A 158 8.86 -9.64 -8.19
C VAL A 158 9.59 -9.43 -9.51
N LEU A 159 10.75 -10.06 -9.68
CA LEU A 159 11.51 -9.97 -10.92
C LEU A 159 10.76 -10.59 -12.11
N GLU A 160 10.12 -11.75 -11.91
CA GLU A 160 9.29 -12.39 -12.92
C GLU A 160 8.09 -11.55 -13.35
N TYR A 161 7.54 -10.74 -12.43
CA TYR A 161 6.47 -9.81 -12.77
C TYR A 161 6.98 -8.68 -13.67
N PHE A 162 8.10 -8.06 -13.34
CA PHE A 162 8.66 -6.97 -14.15
C PHE A 162 9.05 -7.43 -15.56
N LEU A 163 9.77 -8.51 -15.68
CA LEU A 163 10.25 -9.00 -16.98
C LEU A 163 9.11 -9.41 -17.94
N PRO A 164 8.16 -10.28 -17.54
CA PRO A 164 7.14 -10.76 -18.47
C PRO A 164 5.94 -9.83 -18.65
N VAL A 165 5.68 -8.92 -17.73
CA VAL A 165 4.48 -8.08 -17.74
C VAL A 165 4.78 -6.63 -18.05
N GLN A 166 5.84 -6.09 -17.48
CA GLN A 166 6.13 -4.65 -17.53
C GLN A 166 7.09 -4.26 -18.66
N MET A 167 7.95 -5.17 -19.13
CA MET A 167 8.92 -4.85 -20.18
C MET A 167 8.23 -4.71 -21.55
N CYS A 168 8.33 -3.52 -22.13
CA CYS A 168 7.84 -3.23 -23.48
C CYS A 168 8.84 -3.73 -24.56
N HIS A 169 8.37 -3.93 -25.80
CA HIS A 169 9.16 -4.36 -26.98
C HIS A 169 9.84 -5.71 -26.81
N MET A 170 9.38 -6.53 -25.91
CA MET A 170 9.97 -7.82 -25.61
C MET A 170 8.92 -8.92 -25.64
N ARG A 171 9.29 -10.04 -26.25
CA ARG A 171 8.51 -11.27 -26.21
C ARG A 171 9.08 -12.21 -25.17
N VAL A 172 8.29 -12.52 -24.15
CA VAL A 172 8.68 -13.44 -23.09
C VAL A 172 7.86 -14.72 -23.19
N ASN A 173 8.54 -15.84 -23.44
CA ASN A 173 7.94 -17.17 -23.52
C ASN A 173 8.50 -18.04 -22.40
N GLU A 174 7.62 -18.70 -21.65
CA GLU A 174 8.00 -19.75 -20.73
C GLU A 174 7.22 -21.02 -21.04
N LYS A 175 7.92 -22.06 -21.45
CA LYS A 175 7.34 -23.36 -21.82
C LYS A 175 6.19 -23.19 -22.82
N TYR A 176 4.95 -23.25 -22.36
CA TYR A 176 3.73 -23.17 -23.17
C TYR A 176 3.00 -21.84 -23.02
N ARG A 177 3.60 -20.84 -22.38
CA ARG A 177 2.97 -19.55 -22.14
C ARG A 177 3.71 -18.44 -22.86
N VAL A 178 2.94 -17.56 -23.47
CA VAL A 178 3.41 -16.24 -23.87
C VAL A 178 2.88 -15.27 -22.81
N TRP A 179 3.77 -14.68 -22.04
CA TRP A 179 3.45 -13.72 -21.02
C TRP A 179 3.27 -12.32 -21.60
N HIS A 180 4.09 -12.02 -22.60
CA HIS A 180 4.20 -10.71 -23.20
C HIS A 180 4.73 -10.84 -24.63
N ASP A 181 4.27 -9.96 -25.52
CA ASP A 181 4.79 -9.80 -26.87
C ASP A 181 5.10 -8.33 -27.14
N CYS A 182 5.73 -8.03 -28.27
CA CYS A 182 6.05 -6.67 -28.67
C CYS A 182 4.80 -5.80 -28.79
N CYS A 183 4.85 -4.63 -28.20
CA CYS A 183 3.81 -3.62 -28.22
C CYS A 183 4.41 -2.23 -28.44
N HIS A 184 3.59 -1.21 -28.60
CA HIS A 184 4.03 0.18 -28.82
C HIS A 184 5.00 0.36 -30.02
N MET A 185 4.78 -0.42 -31.07
CA MET A 185 5.64 -0.39 -32.27
C MET A 185 5.27 0.70 -33.26
N ASP A 186 4.01 1.18 -33.23
CA ASP A 186 3.42 2.09 -34.22
C ASP A 186 2.63 3.25 -33.62
N ASP A 187 2.55 3.35 -32.32
CA ASP A 187 1.71 4.32 -31.59
C ASP A 187 2.47 5.53 -31.03
N ALA A 188 3.77 5.66 -31.33
CA ALA A 188 4.60 6.80 -30.95
C ALA A 188 4.21 8.08 -31.71
N ARG A 189 2.97 8.55 -31.49
CA ARG A 189 2.41 9.74 -32.12
C ARG A 189 2.00 10.76 -31.10
N MET A 190 2.17 12.02 -31.43
CA MET A 190 1.74 13.12 -30.56
C MET A 190 0.22 13.09 -30.38
N ALA A 191 -0.22 13.06 -29.14
CA ALA A 191 -1.63 13.11 -28.79
C ALA A 191 -2.23 14.50 -29.08
N PRO A 192 -3.55 14.60 -29.38
CA PRO A 192 -4.23 15.88 -29.42
C PRO A 192 -4.33 16.49 -28.02
N ALA A 193 -4.34 17.82 -27.95
CA ALA A 193 -4.64 18.52 -26.70
C ALA A 193 -6.08 18.21 -26.25
N HIS A 194 -6.29 17.94 -24.98
CA HIS A 194 -7.62 17.73 -24.41
C HIS A 194 -7.59 17.96 -22.88
N ASN A 195 -8.77 18.17 -22.31
CA ASN A 195 -8.95 18.32 -20.88
C ASN A 195 -9.37 16.97 -20.28
N HIS A 196 -8.69 16.57 -19.23
CA HIS A 196 -9.06 15.39 -18.45
C HIS A 196 -10.21 15.68 -17.50
N ILE A 197 -11.01 14.67 -17.21
CA ILE A 197 -12.16 14.74 -16.30
C ILE A 197 -11.76 15.09 -14.85
N ASP A 198 -10.53 14.82 -14.48
CA ASP A 198 -9.94 15.13 -13.19
C ASP A 198 -9.42 16.57 -13.07
N GLY A 199 -9.60 17.39 -14.11
CA GLY A 199 -9.16 18.77 -14.16
C GLY A 199 -7.74 18.95 -14.68
N TYR A 200 -7.09 17.89 -15.12
CA TYR A 200 -5.79 17.99 -15.80
C TYR A 200 -5.99 18.56 -17.22
N ASP A 201 -5.34 19.68 -17.49
CA ASP A 201 -5.48 20.42 -18.76
C ASP A 201 -4.21 20.29 -19.60
N GLN A 202 -4.28 19.54 -20.66
CA GLN A 202 -3.20 19.40 -21.63
C GLN A 202 -3.34 20.48 -22.73
N LYS A 203 -2.58 21.56 -22.58
CA LYS A 203 -2.62 22.72 -23.51
C LYS A 203 -1.90 22.44 -24.83
N GLU A 204 -2.37 23.10 -25.88
CA GLU A 204 -1.66 23.15 -27.16
C GLU A 204 -0.32 23.88 -27.01
N GLY A 205 0.64 23.51 -27.85
CA GLY A 205 1.94 24.19 -27.93
C GLY A 205 2.99 23.79 -26.89
N LEU A 206 2.70 22.79 -26.03
CA LEU A 206 3.69 22.23 -25.10
C LEU A 206 4.70 21.32 -25.80
N SER A 207 4.42 20.90 -27.03
CA SER A 207 5.31 20.05 -27.83
C SER A 207 5.63 20.71 -29.17
N LYS A 208 6.82 20.41 -29.70
CA LYS A 208 7.21 20.78 -31.06
C LYS A 208 6.55 19.93 -32.15
N PHE A 209 5.90 18.83 -31.76
CA PHE A 209 5.20 17.91 -32.66
C PHE A 209 3.71 18.24 -32.73
N LYS A 210 3.13 18.11 -33.92
CA LYS A 210 1.68 18.29 -34.14
C LYS A 210 0.91 17.03 -33.75
N PRO A 211 -0.38 17.14 -33.38
CA PRO A 211 -1.23 15.98 -33.17
C PRO A 211 -1.17 14.98 -34.31
N GLY A 212 -0.94 13.70 -34.00
CA GLY A 212 -0.79 12.61 -34.97
C GLY A 212 0.61 12.49 -35.60
N GLU A 213 1.50 13.46 -35.41
CA GLU A 213 2.89 13.39 -35.87
C GLU A 213 3.68 12.34 -35.12
N VAL A 214 4.54 11.60 -35.82
CA VAL A 214 5.43 10.60 -35.23
C VAL A 214 6.50 11.30 -34.38
N VAL A 215 6.67 10.87 -33.14
CA VAL A 215 7.70 11.34 -32.22
C VAL A 215 8.88 10.36 -32.32
N PRO A 216 10.02 10.75 -32.90
CA PRO A 216 11.14 9.87 -33.08
C PRO A 216 11.74 9.37 -31.77
N GLY A 217 12.08 8.08 -31.70
CA GLY A 217 12.77 7.47 -30.58
C GLY A 217 11.90 7.10 -29.38
N VAL A 218 10.59 7.29 -29.44
CA VAL A 218 9.67 6.92 -28.33
C VAL A 218 9.20 5.48 -28.40
N ASN A 219 9.38 4.82 -29.56
CA ASN A 219 8.98 3.44 -29.79
C ASN A 219 10.17 2.44 -29.76
N ILE A 220 11.16 2.67 -28.90
CA ILE A 220 12.42 1.88 -28.88
C ILE A 220 12.56 0.97 -27.67
N GLY A 221 11.56 0.87 -26.85
CA GLY A 221 11.57 0.07 -25.62
C GLY A 221 11.13 0.87 -24.42
N GLY A 222 11.12 0.24 -23.27
CA GLY A 222 10.72 0.83 -22.00
C GLY A 222 10.03 -0.16 -21.10
N TRP A 223 9.38 0.36 -20.07
CA TRP A 223 8.62 -0.38 -19.11
C TRP A 223 7.17 0.13 -19.09
N HIS A 224 6.21 -0.77 -19.02
CA HIS A 224 4.82 -0.40 -18.78
C HIS A 224 4.66 0.14 -17.35
N ASP A 225 3.87 1.20 -17.18
CA ASP A 225 3.62 1.78 -15.86
C ASP A 225 2.81 0.85 -14.96
N ALA A 226 1.75 0.29 -15.50
CA ALA A 226 0.83 -0.55 -14.76
C ALA A 226 0.17 -1.62 -15.65
N GLY A 227 -0.98 -2.13 -15.25
CA GLY A 227 -1.71 -3.15 -16.00
C GLY A 227 -2.43 -2.66 -17.26
N ASP A 228 -2.43 -1.38 -17.54
CA ASP A 228 -3.00 -0.74 -18.72
C ASP A 228 -1.98 -0.49 -19.84
N PHE A 229 -0.73 -0.92 -19.61
CA PHE A 229 0.34 -0.95 -20.59
C PHE A 229 0.77 0.40 -21.17
N ASP A 230 0.52 1.50 -20.48
CA ASP A 230 1.03 2.81 -20.87
C ASP A 230 2.50 3.00 -20.51
N LEU A 231 3.20 3.84 -21.28
CA LEU A 231 4.60 4.20 -21.07
C LEU A 231 4.68 5.61 -20.48
N ARG A 232 4.82 5.73 -19.18
CA ARG A 232 4.89 7.02 -18.47
C ARG A 232 6.34 7.36 -18.13
N ILE A 233 6.75 8.60 -18.40
CA ILE A 233 8.14 9.02 -18.23
C ILE A 233 8.61 8.92 -16.78
N GLU A 234 7.78 9.27 -15.83
CA GLU A 234 8.11 9.20 -14.40
C GLU A 234 8.37 7.76 -13.95
N SER A 235 7.58 6.80 -14.45
CA SER A 235 7.78 5.38 -14.15
C SER A 235 9.05 4.86 -14.80
N GLN A 236 9.30 5.21 -16.08
CA GLN A 236 10.52 4.82 -16.78
C GLN A 236 11.79 5.23 -16.03
N ALA A 237 11.82 6.43 -15.48
CA ALA A 237 12.96 6.93 -14.72
C ALA A 237 13.19 6.19 -13.39
N GLY A 238 12.13 5.63 -12.81
CA GLY A 238 12.20 4.87 -11.55
C GLY A 238 12.58 3.40 -11.74
N GLU A 239 12.32 2.83 -12.94
CA GLU A 239 12.52 1.41 -13.24
C GLU A 239 13.86 1.13 -13.95
N SER A 240 14.50 2.16 -14.49
CA SER A 240 15.81 2.11 -15.18
C SER A 240 16.97 2.27 -14.21
#